data_8494fb6ea7c94183a8e04749ceb68b94
#
_entry.id   8494fb6ea7c94183a8e04749ceb68b94
#
_cell.length_a   1.000
_cell.length_b   1.000
_cell.length_c   1.000
_cell.angle_alpha   90.00
_cell.angle_beta   90.00
_cell.angle_gamma   90.00
#
_symmetry.space_group_name_H-M   'P 1'
#
loop_
_entity.id
_entity.type
_entity.pdbx_description
1 polymer ?
#
loop_
_entity_poly.entity_id
_entity_poly.type
_entity_poly.pdbx_seq_one_letter_code
_entity_poly.pdbx_strand_id
1 'polypeptide(L)'
;HRDGFLLADFSGQSQYFFEENTVEGQFSFSTVEPYCISEDSYLITAEHFLDELRERQLGKAVLSRIEKVNLGSVNLQKWIFDYFDLLESTYPKAFVYLFSDERLGTWIGATPELLLTAENGQAQTMSLAGTLKKDDQQEWAAKEYSEQAMVTQFIVDTLSAAGIHSPHLNGPYTTQAGPVCHL
;
A
#
# COMPACT_ATOMS: atom_id res chain seq x y z
N HIS A 1 11.50 -21.83 -10.79
CA HIS A 1 10.46 -20.97 -10.19
C HIS A 1 10.23 -21.47 -8.77
N ARG A 2 10.19 -20.58 -7.81
CA ARG A 2 9.74 -20.87 -6.45
C ARG A 2 8.47 -20.06 -6.25
N ASP A 3 7.41 -20.73 -5.86
CA ASP A 3 6.15 -20.08 -5.52
C ASP A 3 6.23 -19.63 -4.06
N GLY A 4 5.77 -18.41 -3.77
CA GLY A 4 5.86 -17.85 -2.44
C GLY A 4 5.53 -16.37 -2.36
N PHE A 5 5.66 -15.83 -1.16
CA PHE A 5 5.41 -14.43 -0.85
C PHE A 5 6.73 -13.70 -0.63
N LEU A 6 6.94 -12.60 -1.37
CA LEU A 6 8.10 -11.74 -1.22
C LEU A 6 7.70 -10.44 -0.52
N LEU A 7 8.34 -10.15 0.61
CA LEU A 7 8.27 -8.88 1.29
C LEU A 7 9.59 -8.14 1.11
N ALA A 8 9.55 -6.90 0.68
CA ALA A 8 10.72 -6.04 0.58
C ALA A 8 10.46 -4.69 1.26
N ASP A 9 11.51 -4.08 1.80
CA ASP A 9 11.42 -2.68 2.21
C ASP A 9 11.33 -1.77 0.97
N PHE A 10 10.99 -0.50 1.18
CA PHE A 10 10.83 0.46 0.09
C PHE A 10 12.11 0.66 -0.75
N SER A 11 13.27 0.52 -0.14
CA SER A 11 14.58 0.64 -0.82
C SER A 11 14.99 -0.63 -1.57
N GLY A 12 14.32 -1.76 -1.32
CA GLY A 12 14.68 -3.08 -1.83
C GLY A 12 15.95 -3.68 -1.23
N GLN A 13 16.52 -3.03 -0.19
CA GLN A 13 17.74 -3.50 0.46
C GLN A 13 17.50 -4.70 1.38
N SER A 14 16.32 -4.74 2.03
CA SER A 14 15.89 -5.86 2.85
C SER A 14 14.80 -6.62 2.14
N GLN A 15 15.02 -7.89 1.87
CA GLN A 15 14.07 -8.75 1.19
C GLN A 15 13.90 -10.05 1.99
N TYR A 16 12.65 -10.47 2.15
CA TYR A 16 12.25 -11.67 2.86
C TYR A 16 11.35 -12.51 1.95
N PHE A 17 11.76 -13.71 1.65
CA PHE A 17 11.00 -14.62 0.83
C PHE A 17 10.43 -15.75 1.71
N PHE A 18 9.11 -15.91 1.65
CA PHE A 18 8.37 -16.97 2.33
C PHE A 18 7.92 -17.97 1.26
N GLU A 19 8.51 -19.16 1.24
CA GLU A 19 8.12 -20.21 0.29
C GLU A 19 6.68 -20.65 0.57
N GLU A 20 5.92 -20.88 -0.49
CA GLU A 20 4.62 -21.51 -0.36
C GLU A 20 4.79 -22.90 0.23
N ASN A 21 4.26 -23.06 1.43
CA ASN A 21 4.34 -24.31 2.17
C ASN A 21 3.07 -24.48 2.99
N THR A 22 2.24 -25.45 2.61
CA THR A 22 1.07 -25.84 3.39
C THR A 22 1.53 -26.69 4.57
N VAL A 23 1.73 -26.04 5.72
CA VAL A 23 1.99 -26.74 6.98
C VAL A 23 0.70 -26.78 7.80
N GLU A 24 0.23 -27.97 8.11
CA GLU A 24 -0.79 -28.13 9.13
C GLU A 24 -0.20 -27.71 10.48
N GLY A 25 -0.64 -26.58 11.02
CA GLY A 25 -0.13 -26.05 12.28
C GLY A 25 -0.95 -24.87 12.79
N GLN A 26 -0.68 -24.47 14.01
CA GLN A 26 -1.24 -23.25 14.57
C GLN A 26 -0.44 -22.04 14.07
N PHE A 27 -1.14 -21.00 13.63
CA PHE A 27 -0.52 -19.73 13.30
C PHE A 27 0.14 -19.13 14.56
N SER A 28 1.43 -18.84 14.49
CA SER A 28 2.18 -18.25 15.58
C SER A 28 2.30 -16.75 15.39
N PHE A 29 1.89 -16.00 16.41
CA PHE A 29 1.98 -14.54 16.40
C PHE A 29 3.32 -14.09 16.94
N SER A 30 3.96 -13.21 16.21
CA SER A 30 5.16 -12.51 16.63
C SER A 30 4.84 -11.05 16.89
N THR A 31 5.43 -10.45 17.91
CA THR A 31 5.25 -9.04 18.26
C THR A 31 6.60 -8.31 18.18
N VAL A 32 6.61 -7.26 17.38
CA VAL A 32 7.72 -6.30 17.33
C VAL A 32 7.13 -4.94 17.70
N GLU A 33 7.71 -4.27 18.68
CA GLU A 33 7.24 -2.95 19.10
C GLU A 33 7.62 -1.91 18.02
N PRO A 34 6.65 -1.30 17.32
CA PRO A 34 6.96 -0.31 16.30
C PRO A 34 7.36 1.02 16.94
N TYR A 35 8.21 1.77 16.25
CA TYR A 35 8.49 3.14 16.62
C TYR A 35 7.26 4.02 16.33
N CYS A 36 6.68 4.57 17.39
CA CYS A 36 5.53 5.47 17.31
C CYS A 36 5.91 6.85 17.87
N ILE A 37 5.48 7.89 17.20
CA ILE A 37 5.60 9.27 17.70
C ILE A 37 4.24 9.75 18.21
N SER A 38 4.24 10.73 19.13
CA SER A 38 3.00 11.36 19.57
C SER A 38 2.33 12.15 18.45
N GLU A 39 1.03 12.41 18.59
CA GLU A 39 0.29 13.25 17.66
C GLU A 39 0.91 14.63 17.52
N ASP A 40 1.25 15.28 18.64
CA ASP A 40 1.91 16.60 18.64
C ASP A 40 3.23 16.58 17.87
N SER A 41 4.07 15.56 18.09
CA SER A 41 5.33 15.42 17.37
C SER A 41 5.11 15.20 15.87
N TYR A 42 4.07 14.44 15.52
CA TYR A 42 3.70 14.24 14.11
C TYR A 42 3.25 15.54 13.46
N LEU A 43 2.41 16.33 14.13
CA LEU A 43 1.92 17.61 13.59
C LEU A 43 3.05 18.60 13.35
N ILE A 44 3.99 18.72 14.31
CA ILE A 44 5.19 19.54 14.14
C ILE A 44 6.01 19.06 12.92
N THR A 45 6.21 17.74 12.81
CA THR A 45 6.94 17.17 11.66
C THR A 45 6.21 17.44 10.34
N ALA A 46 4.86 17.36 10.34
CA ALA A 46 4.06 17.63 9.15
C ALA A 46 4.13 19.10 8.70
N GLU A 47 4.17 20.05 9.64
CA GLU A 47 4.39 21.47 9.31
C GLU A 47 5.75 21.69 8.66
N HIS A 48 6.82 21.19 9.25
CA HIS A 48 8.17 21.26 8.65
C HIS A 48 8.23 20.58 7.29
N PHE A 49 7.56 19.44 7.13
CA PHE A 49 7.50 18.72 5.87
C PHE A 49 6.79 19.53 4.77
N LEU A 50 5.72 20.23 5.10
CA LEU A 50 5.02 21.13 4.18
C LEU A 50 5.87 22.32 3.76
N ASP A 51 6.64 22.90 4.68
CA ASP A 51 7.54 24.01 4.38
C ASP A 51 8.68 23.54 3.45
N GLU A 52 9.31 22.40 3.72
CA GLU A 52 10.31 21.81 2.85
C GLU A 52 9.77 21.49 1.44
N LEU A 53 8.53 21.01 1.34
CA LEU A 53 7.87 20.80 0.05
C LEU A 53 7.74 22.08 -0.76
N ARG A 54 7.34 23.19 -0.10
CA ARG A 54 7.19 24.50 -0.74
C ARG A 54 8.52 25.09 -1.15
N GLU A 55 9.51 25.05 -0.24
CA GLU A 55 10.84 25.63 -0.49
C GLU A 55 11.58 24.89 -1.60
N ARG A 56 11.50 23.57 -1.63
CA ARG A 56 12.16 22.72 -2.65
C ARG A 56 11.36 22.57 -3.93
N GLN A 57 10.17 23.14 -4.00
CA GLN A 57 9.27 23.02 -5.15
C GLN A 57 9.01 21.55 -5.56
N LEU A 58 8.89 20.67 -4.57
CA LEU A 58 8.57 19.28 -4.81
C LEU A 58 7.11 19.14 -5.19
N GLY A 59 6.84 18.43 -6.26
CA GLY A 59 5.47 18.24 -6.76
C GLY A 59 4.63 17.34 -5.86
N LYS A 60 5.25 16.32 -5.28
CA LYS A 60 4.57 15.33 -4.41
C LYS A 60 5.55 14.67 -3.46
N ALA A 61 5.13 14.51 -2.21
CA ALA A 61 5.77 13.61 -1.25
C ALA A 61 4.71 13.06 -0.30
N VAL A 62 4.99 11.93 0.35
CA VAL A 62 4.07 11.26 1.26
C VAL A 62 4.69 11.17 2.64
N LEU A 63 3.98 11.66 3.64
CA LEU A 63 4.32 11.51 5.05
C LEU A 63 3.37 10.50 5.69
N SER A 64 3.91 9.54 6.43
CA SER A 64 3.13 8.52 7.15
C SER A 64 3.48 8.51 8.63
N ARG A 65 2.59 7.96 9.45
CA ARG A 65 2.81 7.70 10.88
C ARG A 65 2.29 6.33 11.26
N ILE A 66 2.78 5.83 12.39
CA ILE A 66 2.23 4.66 13.07
C ILE A 66 1.47 5.13 14.29
N GLU A 67 0.25 4.65 14.46
CA GLU A 67 -0.59 4.90 15.63
C GLU A 67 -0.75 3.61 16.43
N LYS A 68 -0.54 3.71 17.75
CA LYS A 68 -0.72 2.59 18.67
C LYS A 68 -2.14 2.62 19.24
N VAL A 69 -2.90 1.57 18.96
CA VAL A 69 -4.27 1.42 19.46
C VAL A 69 -4.33 0.30 20.50
N ASN A 70 -4.93 0.59 21.65
CA ASN A 70 -5.17 -0.42 22.68
C ASN A 70 -6.49 -1.16 22.38
N LEU A 71 -6.39 -2.43 22.08
CA LEU A 71 -7.55 -3.30 21.80
C LEU A 71 -8.24 -3.83 23.06
N GLY A 72 -7.72 -3.52 24.25
CA GLY A 72 -8.25 -4.05 25.50
C GLY A 72 -8.06 -5.57 25.65
N SER A 73 -9.04 -6.23 26.29
CA SER A 73 -8.97 -7.68 26.57
C SER A 73 -9.63 -8.48 25.45
N VAL A 74 -9.07 -8.44 24.23
CA VAL A 74 -9.55 -9.25 23.11
C VAL A 74 -8.77 -10.56 23.01
N ASN A 75 -9.42 -11.62 22.52
CA ASN A 75 -8.69 -12.77 22.03
C ASN A 75 -8.04 -12.41 20.69
N LEU A 76 -6.75 -12.08 20.72
CA LEU A 76 -6.03 -11.56 19.57
C LEU A 76 -6.06 -12.51 18.37
N GLN A 77 -5.93 -13.82 18.61
CA GLN A 77 -5.95 -14.82 17.55
C GLN A 77 -7.29 -14.81 16.82
N LYS A 78 -8.40 -14.90 17.58
CA LYS A 78 -9.74 -14.85 16.98
C LYS A 78 -9.97 -13.54 16.25
N TRP A 79 -9.60 -12.42 16.88
CA TRP A 79 -9.78 -11.08 16.30
C TRP A 79 -9.06 -10.92 14.97
N ILE A 80 -7.81 -11.39 14.85
CA ILE A 80 -7.01 -11.26 13.62
C ILE A 80 -7.62 -12.07 12.48
N PHE A 81 -8.08 -13.30 12.73
CA PHE A 81 -8.71 -14.11 11.69
C PHE A 81 -10.09 -13.56 11.28
N ASP A 82 -10.92 -13.14 12.24
CA ASP A 82 -12.19 -12.48 11.93
C ASP A 82 -11.95 -11.20 11.09
N TYR A 83 -10.88 -10.47 11.38
CA TYR A 83 -10.52 -9.26 10.64
C TYR A 83 -9.96 -9.57 9.25
N PHE A 84 -9.21 -10.65 9.09
CA PHE A 84 -8.75 -11.14 7.79
C PHE A 84 -9.95 -11.49 6.89
N ASP A 85 -10.90 -12.27 7.38
CA ASP A 85 -12.11 -12.63 6.65
C ASP A 85 -12.95 -11.38 6.28
N LEU A 86 -12.99 -10.39 7.19
CA LEU A 86 -13.64 -9.11 6.91
C LEU A 86 -12.94 -8.35 5.77
N LEU A 87 -11.61 -8.31 5.76
CA LEU A 87 -10.85 -7.67 4.68
C LEU A 87 -11.08 -8.36 3.34
N GLU A 88 -11.04 -9.70 3.28
CA GLU A 88 -11.31 -10.46 2.05
C GLU A 88 -12.72 -10.18 1.52
N SER A 89 -13.72 -10.18 2.39
CA SER A 89 -15.10 -9.91 1.99
C SER A 89 -15.35 -8.46 1.57
N THR A 90 -14.65 -7.51 2.21
CA THR A 90 -14.79 -6.08 1.93
C THR A 90 -14.05 -5.66 0.66
N TYR A 91 -12.90 -6.28 0.40
CA TYR A 91 -11.99 -5.92 -0.69
C TYR A 91 -11.70 -7.11 -1.61
N PRO A 92 -12.69 -7.65 -2.32
CA PRO A 92 -12.55 -8.90 -3.08
C PRO A 92 -11.57 -8.82 -4.28
N LYS A 93 -11.09 -7.63 -4.62
CA LYS A 93 -10.10 -7.37 -5.69
C LYS A 93 -8.75 -6.93 -5.16
N ALA A 94 -8.61 -6.75 -3.84
CA ALA A 94 -7.35 -6.38 -3.24
C ALA A 94 -6.48 -7.61 -2.98
N PHE A 95 -5.18 -7.39 -2.89
CA PHE A 95 -4.27 -8.38 -2.31
C PHE A 95 -4.40 -8.32 -0.79
N VAL A 96 -5.09 -9.29 -0.20
CA VAL A 96 -5.27 -9.42 1.26
C VAL A 96 -4.20 -10.37 1.79
N TYR A 97 -3.52 -9.96 2.86
CA TYR A 97 -2.45 -10.75 3.44
C TYR A 97 -2.49 -10.75 4.96
N LEU A 98 -2.02 -11.84 5.52
CA LEU A 98 -1.69 -12.00 6.94
C LEU A 98 -0.38 -12.79 7.02
N PHE A 99 0.64 -12.22 7.60
CA PHE A 99 1.90 -12.94 7.85
C PHE A 99 2.45 -12.62 9.24
N SER A 100 3.30 -13.51 9.75
CA SER A 100 4.03 -13.33 11.01
C SER A 100 5.44 -13.86 10.86
N ASP A 101 6.41 -13.06 11.27
CA ASP A 101 7.83 -13.41 11.29
C ASP A 101 8.48 -12.85 12.57
N GLU A 102 9.39 -13.58 13.17
CA GLU A 102 10.02 -13.19 14.45
C GLU A 102 10.75 -11.86 14.37
N ARG A 103 11.27 -11.49 13.21
CA ARG A 103 12.01 -10.25 12.96
C ARG A 103 11.10 -9.08 12.63
N LEU A 104 9.96 -9.35 12.01
CA LEU A 104 9.07 -8.34 11.42
C LEU A 104 7.78 -8.12 12.21
N GLY A 105 7.44 -9.06 13.10
CA GLY A 105 6.15 -9.06 13.79
C GLY A 105 5.02 -9.64 12.94
N THR A 106 3.80 -9.43 13.37
CA THR A 106 2.59 -9.88 12.68
C THR A 106 1.93 -8.70 11.96
N TRP A 107 1.63 -8.89 10.69
CA TRP A 107 1.06 -7.88 9.82
C TRP A 107 -0.19 -8.41 9.11
N ILE A 108 -1.17 -7.56 8.99
CA ILE A 108 -2.39 -7.80 8.22
C ILE A 108 -2.70 -6.58 7.37
N GLY A 109 -3.14 -6.78 6.15
CA GLY A 109 -3.49 -5.67 5.28
C GLY A 109 -4.24 -6.11 4.03
N ALA A 110 -4.79 -5.11 3.37
CA ALA A 110 -5.40 -5.23 2.05
C ALA A 110 -4.91 -4.07 1.18
N THR A 111 -4.33 -4.38 0.03
CA THR A 111 -3.90 -3.36 -0.92
C THR A 111 -4.62 -3.54 -2.26
N PRO A 112 -5.37 -2.52 -2.73
CA PRO A 112 -5.96 -2.54 -4.05
C PRO A 112 -4.95 -2.22 -5.16
N GLU A 113 -3.78 -1.73 -4.78
CA GLU A 113 -2.74 -1.26 -5.69
C GLU A 113 -1.93 -2.41 -6.25
N LEU A 114 -1.95 -2.53 -7.58
CA LEU A 114 -1.15 -3.51 -8.29
C LEU A 114 0.22 -2.91 -8.59
N LEU A 115 1.27 -3.46 -7.96
CA LEU A 115 2.64 -3.06 -8.27
C LEU A 115 3.02 -3.50 -9.68
N LEU A 116 2.87 -4.79 -9.97
CA LEU A 116 3.19 -5.38 -11.28
C LEU A 116 2.56 -6.76 -11.40
N THR A 117 1.94 -7.04 -12.55
CA THR A 117 1.70 -8.41 -13.02
C THR A 117 2.48 -8.67 -14.30
N ALA A 118 2.93 -9.90 -14.49
CA ALA A 118 3.60 -10.33 -15.71
C ALA A 118 3.13 -11.72 -16.09
N GLU A 119 2.34 -11.81 -17.16
CA GLU A 119 1.78 -13.06 -17.66
C GLU A 119 1.83 -13.09 -19.20
N ASN A 120 2.15 -14.25 -19.76
CA ASN A 120 2.12 -14.48 -21.21
C ASN A 120 2.90 -13.43 -22.04
N GLY A 121 4.01 -12.94 -21.50
CA GLY A 121 4.84 -11.92 -22.16
C GLY A 121 4.28 -10.50 -22.10
N GLN A 122 3.21 -10.28 -21.37
CA GLN A 122 2.66 -8.96 -21.08
C GLN A 122 2.91 -8.59 -19.62
N ALA A 123 3.26 -7.34 -19.37
CA ALA A 123 3.37 -6.77 -18.04
C ALA A 123 2.36 -5.64 -17.85
N GLN A 124 1.75 -5.56 -16.66
CA GLN A 124 0.78 -4.54 -16.32
C GLN A 124 1.11 -3.98 -14.94
N THR A 125 1.06 -2.67 -14.82
CA THR A 125 1.10 -1.92 -13.56
C THR A 125 -0.02 -0.88 -13.56
N MET A 126 -0.29 -0.27 -12.41
CA MET A 126 -1.26 0.82 -12.30
C MET A 126 -0.66 2.01 -11.58
N SER A 127 -1.18 3.18 -11.88
CA SER A 127 -0.93 4.40 -11.09
C SER A 127 -2.20 4.81 -10.37
N LEU A 128 -2.15 4.92 -9.05
CA LEU A 128 -3.24 5.39 -8.20
C LEU A 128 -2.76 6.60 -7.39
N ALA A 129 -3.53 7.68 -7.37
CA ALA A 129 -3.15 8.88 -6.65
C ALA A 129 -4.27 9.48 -5.81
N GLY A 130 -5.44 9.71 -6.40
CA GLY A 130 -6.60 10.26 -5.71
C GLY A 130 -7.42 9.20 -4.96
N THR A 131 -8.00 9.56 -3.82
CA THR A 131 -8.93 8.71 -3.07
C THR A 131 -10.12 9.53 -2.59
N LEU A 132 -11.33 9.08 -2.91
CA LEU A 132 -12.60 9.61 -2.41
C LEU A 132 -13.42 8.51 -1.76
N LYS A 133 -14.28 8.85 -0.81
CA LYS A 133 -15.29 7.90 -0.33
C LYS A 133 -16.31 7.63 -1.44
N LYS A 134 -16.75 6.37 -1.56
CA LYS A 134 -17.70 5.95 -2.59
C LYS A 134 -18.98 6.78 -2.61
N ASP A 135 -19.47 7.18 -1.43
CA ASP A 135 -20.72 7.92 -1.27
C ASP A 135 -20.51 9.44 -1.28
N ASP A 136 -19.28 9.89 -1.46
CA ASP A 136 -18.97 11.31 -1.63
C ASP A 136 -19.41 11.75 -3.03
N GLN A 137 -20.28 12.75 -3.08
CA GLN A 137 -20.74 13.35 -4.36
C GLN A 137 -19.67 14.28 -4.96
N GLN A 138 -18.44 14.21 -4.49
CA GLN A 138 -17.35 15.03 -4.99
C GLN A 138 -16.83 14.48 -6.32
N GLU A 139 -16.67 15.38 -7.27
CA GLU A 139 -15.94 15.10 -8.51
C GLU A 139 -14.43 15.28 -8.28
N TRP A 140 -13.63 14.58 -9.05
CA TRP A 140 -12.19 14.77 -9.05
C TRP A 140 -11.85 16.21 -9.46
N ALA A 141 -11.11 16.91 -8.61
CA ALA A 141 -10.65 18.25 -8.91
C ALA A 141 -9.35 18.23 -9.75
N ALA A 142 -8.99 19.39 -10.29
CA ALA A 142 -7.75 19.52 -11.07
C ALA A 142 -6.49 19.07 -10.32
N LYS A 143 -6.51 19.18 -8.99
CA LYS A 143 -5.41 18.71 -8.12
C LYS A 143 -5.22 17.19 -8.24
N GLU A 144 -6.29 16.41 -8.15
CA GLU A 144 -6.22 14.94 -8.22
C GLU A 144 -5.75 14.46 -9.60
N TYR A 145 -6.22 15.10 -10.67
CA TYR A 145 -5.72 14.81 -12.02
C TYR A 145 -4.24 15.16 -12.19
N SER A 146 -3.79 16.28 -11.63
CA SER A 146 -2.38 16.67 -11.66
C SER A 146 -1.52 15.67 -10.87
N GLU A 147 -1.99 15.25 -9.71
CA GLU A 147 -1.33 14.25 -8.88
C GLU A 147 -1.23 12.90 -9.59
N GLN A 148 -2.32 12.46 -10.23
CA GLN A 148 -2.35 11.24 -11.02
C GLN A 148 -1.36 11.30 -12.20
N ALA A 149 -1.31 12.42 -12.91
CA ALA A 149 -0.39 12.60 -14.03
C ALA A 149 1.08 12.49 -13.60
N MET A 150 1.44 13.03 -12.42
CA MET A 150 2.80 12.90 -11.88
C MET A 150 3.19 11.44 -11.61
N VAL A 151 2.28 10.65 -11.03
CA VAL A 151 2.54 9.22 -10.77
C VAL A 151 2.68 8.45 -12.08
N THR A 152 1.79 8.70 -13.04
CA THR A 152 1.85 8.06 -14.36
C THR A 152 3.16 8.40 -15.08
N GLN A 153 3.58 9.67 -15.06
CA GLN A 153 4.83 10.09 -15.70
C GLN A 153 6.04 9.43 -15.05
N PHE A 154 6.08 9.37 -13.72
CA PHE A 154 7.15 8.68 -12.98
C PHE A 154 7.29 7.20 -13.39
N ILE A 155 6.17 6.50 -13.54
CA ILE A 155 6.16 5.10 -13.98
C ILE A 155 6.69 4.98 -15.41
N VAL A 156 6.22 5.85 -16.33
CA VAL A 156 6.67 5.85 -17.72
C VAL A 156 8.18 6.13 -17.82
N ASP A 157 8.69 7.10 -17.07
CA ASP A 157 10.11 7.43 -17.05
C ASP A 157 10.95 6.28 -16.50
N THR A 158 10.47 5.63 -15.44
CA THR A 158 11.11 4.46 -14.83
C THR A 158 11.17 3.28 -15.82
N LEU A 159 10.07 2.99 -16.49
CA LEU A 159 10.03 1.96 -17.54
C LEU A 159 10.97 2.27 -18.71
N SER A 160 11.01 3.54 -19.12
CA SER A 160 11.92 4.00 -20.19
C SER A 160 13.39 3.83 -19.80
N ALA A 161 13.73 4.16 -18.55
CA ALA A 161 15.09 3.96 -18.02
C ALA A 161 15.47 2.46 -17.95
N ALA A 162 14.48 1.57 -17.78
CA ALA A 162 14.65 0.12 -17.83
C ALA A 162 14.64 -0.45 -19.27
N GLY A 163 14.56 0.39 -20.31
CA GLY A 163 14.56 -0.02 -21.71
C GLY A 163 13.18 -0.40 -22.26
N ILE A 164 12.12 -0.14 -21.52
CA ILE A 164 10.73 -0.38 -21.95
C ILE A 164 10.16 0.94 -22.48
N HIS A 165 10.07 1.05 -23.80
CA HIS A 165 9.61 2.28 -24.45
C HIS A 165 8.16 2.16 -24.94
N SER A 166 7.44 3.27 -24.90
CA SER A 166 6.06 3.38 -25.40
C SER A 166 5.08 2.38 -24.77
N PRO A 167 4.94 2.35 -23.42
CA PRO A 167 3.92 1.54 -22.78
C PRO A 167 2.52 1.99 -23.25
N HIS A 168 1.60 1.04 -23.34
CA HIS A 168 0.20 1.38 -23.60
C HIS A 168 -0.43 1.99 -22.35
N LEU A 169 -0.94 3.21 -22.44
CA LEU A 169 -1.62 3.91 -21.34
C LEU A 169 -3.14 3.80 -21.51
N ASN A 170 -3.83 3.44 -20.44
CA ASN A 170 -5.29 3.36 -20.37
C ASN A 170 -5.81 4.15 -19.18
N GLY A 171 -6.57 5.20 -19.42
CA GLY A 171 -7.10 6.08 -18.39
C GLY A 171 -6.62 7.53 -18.53
N PRO A 172 -6.74 8.37 -17.47
CA PRO A 172 -7.25 8.01 -16.15
C PRO A 172 -8.75 7.70 -16.10
N TYR A 173 -9.16 6.84 -15.20
CA TYR A 173 -10.57 6.52 -14.92
C TYR A 173 -10.76 6.18 -13.44
N THR A 174 -11.96 6.41 -12.91
CA THR A 174 -12.30 6.06 -11.55
C THR A 174 -12.43 4.55 -11.39
N THR A 175 -11.74 3.97 -10.41
CA THR A 175 -11.90 2.58 -9.99
C THR A 175 -12.40 2.51 -8.55
N GLN A 176 -13.20 1.50 -8.24
CA GLN A 176 -13.73 1.29 -6.90
C GLN A 176 -12.98 0.18 -6.18
N ALA A 177 -12.58 0.44 -4.92
CA ALA A 177 -11.99 -0.51 -4.00
C ALA A 177 -12.73 -0.46 -2.65
N GLY A 178 -13.67 -1.42 -2.43
CA GLY A 178 -14.50 -1.43 -1.22
C GLY A 178 -15.29 -0.13 -1.04
N PRO A 179 -15.12 0.58 0.10
CA PRO A 179 -15.84 1.81 0.41
C PRO A 179 -15.23 3.07 -0.21
N VAL A 180 -14.16 2.96 -0.98
CA VAL A 180 -13.46 4.09 -1.60
C VAL A 180 -13.39 3.96 -3.11
N CYS A 181 -13.16 5.09 -3.78
CA CYS A 181 -12.85 5.19 -5.20
C CYS A 181 -11.47 5.82 -5.37
N HIS A 182 -10.76 5.39 -6.38
CA HIS A 182 -9.45 5.92 -6.77
C HIS A 182 -9.50 6.43 -8.21
N LEU A 183 -8.69 7.47 -8.47
CA LEU A 183 -8.43 7.96 -9.82
C LEU A 183 -7.21 7.27 -10.38
#